data_27bec6d165f49b2eaa9327853ca3fe75
#
_entry.id   27bec6d165f49b2eaa9327853ca3fe75
#
_cell.length_a   1.000
_cell.length_b   1.000
_cell.length_c   1.000
_cell.angle_alpha   90.00
_cell.angle_beta   90.00
_cell.angle_gamma   90.00
#
_symmetry.space_group_name_H-M   'P 1'
#
loop_
_entity.id
_entity.type
_entity.pdbx_description
1 polymer ?
#
loop_
_entity_poly.entity_id
_entity_poly.type
_entity_poly.pdbx_seq_one_letter_code
_entity_poly.pdbx_strand_id
1 'polypeptide(L)'
;MGIESFIKDKRKTKDILVMGHVVCGYPSFEENFSALEIMEDAGVDLVELQFPFSEPSADGPLFVKANEMSIKSGTTVNMCFEFMSKVTKRFSFKVLMMGYYNTIFQLGEEAFLSRLKDSGGEGYIIPDLPVEEATKLHTLSRDLDLDPIILMTQTSSDDRLKKLGESSSGMVYAVARKGVTGSKTTMDESIDSLISRCRANTSVPLGVGFGISSKSDLDFLKGKADVAIIGTAALQAWETSHAIGYKNFFESLQIS
;
A
#
# COMPACT_ATOMS: atom_id res chain seq x y z
N MET A 1 9.24 16.61 0.57
CA MET A 1 10.18 15.46 0.62
C MET A 1 9.40 14.28 0.08
N GLY A 2 9.78 13.73 -1.08
CA GLY A 2 9.08 12.60 -1.72
C GLY A 2 9.21 11.31 -0.91
N ILE A 3 8.45 10.28 -1.29
CA ILE A 3 8.36 9.00 -0.56
C ILE A 3 9.73 8.33 -0.39
N GLU A 4 10.56 8.30 -1.44
CA GLU A 4 11.89 7.69 -1.38
C GLU A 4 12.79 8.33 -0.32
N SER A 5 12.88 9.67 -0.33
CA SER A 5 13.71 10.39 0.64
C SER A 5 13.17 10.26 2.07
N PHE A 6 11.84 10.24 2.24
CA PHE A 6 11.20 9.99 3.53
C PHE A 6 11.56 8.60 4.08
N ILE A 7 11.42 7.56 3.26
CA ILE A 7 11.76 6.18 3.67
C ILE A 7 13.24 6.09 4.03
N LYS A 8 14.14 6.58 3.18
CA LYS A 8 15.59 6.54 3.42
C LYS A 8 15.98 7.29 4.71
N ASP A 9 15.31 8.37 5.02
CA ASP A 9 15.60 9.18 6.21
C ASP A 9 15.09 8.49 7.49
N LYS A 10 13.86 8.02 7.49
CA LYS A 10 13.28 7.25 8.61
C LYS A 10 14.04 5.95 8.89
N ARG A 11 14.55 5.27 7.86
CA ARG A 11 15.36 4.04 7.98
C ARG A 11 16.71 4.25 8.68
N LYS A 12 17.13 5.48 8.89
CA LYS A 12 18.33 5.75 9.73
C LYS A 12 18.09 5.48 11.22
N THR A 13 16.84 5.50 11.65
CA THR A 13 16.45 5.36 13.07
C THR A 13 15.48 4.20 13.31
N LYS A 14 14.83 3.68 12.30
CA LYS A 14 13.91 2.54 12.35
C LYS A 14 14.44 1.36 11.54
N ASP A 15 14.41 0.15 12.10
CA ASP A 15 14.83 -1.08 11.41
C ASP A 15 13.92 -1.50 10.27
N ILE A 16 12.66 -1.11 10.30
CA ILE A 16 11.66 -1.31 9.25
C ILE A 16 10.54 -0.29 9.43
N LEU A 17 10.03 0.25 8.33
CA LEU A 17 8.83 1.09 8.34
C LEU A 17 7.60 0.24 8.14
N VAL A 18 6.43 0.76 8.53
CA VAL A 18 5.15 0.07 8.34
C VAL A 18 4.22 0.92 7.49
N MET A 19 3.60 0.27 6.50
CA MET A 19 2.51 0.84 5.72
C MET A 19 1.21 0.10 6.01
N GLY A 20 0.17 0.84 6.39
CA GLY A 20 -1.18 0.32 6.57
C GLY A 20 -2.04 0.52 5.34
N HIS A 21 -3.16 -0.22 5.25
CA HIS A 21 -4.10 -0.16 4.13
C HIS A 21 -5.53 0.06 4.63
N VAL A 22 -6.25 0.99 4.02
CA VAL A 22 -7.64 1.34 4.34
C VAL A 22 -8.47 1.45 3.06
N VAL A 23 -9.59 0.74 2.99
CA VAL A 23 -10.63 0.96 1.95
C VAL A 23 -11.46 2.17 2.36
N CYS A 24 -11.46 3.22 1.57
CA CYS A 24 -12.21 4.44 1.83
C CYS A 24 -13.72 4.17 2.00
N GLY A 25 -14.30 4.67 3.09
CA GLY A 25 -15.72 4.52 3.40
C GLY A 25 -16.12 3.13 3.92
N TYR A 26 -15.17 2.25 4.27
CA TYR A 26 -15.46 0.97 4.88
C TYR A 26 -14.88 0.85 6.30
N PRO A 27 -15.65 0.53 7.32
CA PRO A 27 -17.13 0.45 7.30
C PRO A 27 -17.81 1.82 7.12
N SER A 28 -17.14 2.91 7.51
CA SER A 28 -17.51 4.30 7.29
C SER A 28 -16.27 5.19 7.27
N PHE A 29 -16.38 6.45 6.86
CA PHE A 29 -15.26 7.40 6.93
C PHE A 29 -14.87 7.76 8.36
N GLU A 30 -15.79 7.76 9.30
CA GLU A 30 -15.56 7.99 10.72
C GLU A 30 -14.72 6.84 11.30
N GLU A 31 -15.07 5.60 10.96
CA GLU A 31 -14.31 4.41 11.40
C GLU A 31 -12.96 4.33 10.70
N ASN A 32 -12.86 4.72 9.42
CA ASN A 32 -11.57 4.88 8.76
C ASN A 32 -10.67 5.88 9.51
N PHE A 33 -11.23 7.02 9.95
CA PHE A 33 -10.47 8.02 10.68
C PHE A 33 -9.97 7.47 12.03
N SER A 34 -10.83 6.77 12.77
CA SER A 34 -10.45 6.07 14.02
C SER A 34 -9.37 5.02 13.80
N ALA A 35 -9.44 4.26 12.70
CA ALA A 35 -8.39 3.30 12.34
C ALA A 35 -7.04 3.99 12.07
N LEU A 36 -7.06 5.15 11.40
CA LEU A 36 -5.86 5.94 11.12
C LEU A 36 -5.25 6.55 12.39
N GLU A 37 -6.08 6.98 13.38
CA GLU A 37 -5.58 7.40 14.69
C GLU A 37 -4.84 6.27 15.40
N ILE A 38 -5.40 5.06 15.41
CA ILE A 38 -4.75 3.88 15.98
C ILE A 38 -3.43 3.57 15.26
N MET A 39 -3.39 3.69 13.93
CA MET A 39 -2.15 3.49 13.15
C MET A 39 -1.08 4.53 13.51
N GLU A 40 -1.45 5.81 13.64
CA GLU A 40 -0.51 6.88 14.04
C GLU A 40 0.06 6.63 15.43
N ASP A 41 -0.81 6.34 16.39
CA ASP A 41 -0.42 6.02 17.78
C ASP A 41 0.52 4.80 17.85
N ALA A 42 0.32 3.82 16.98
CA ALA A 42 1.16 2.64 16.88
C ALA A 42 2.49 2.88 16.13
N GLY A 43 2.68 4.04 15.50
CA GLY A 43 3.90 4.39 14.80
C GLY A 43 3.97 3.92 13.34
N VAL A 44 2.82 3.72 12.67
CA VAL A 44 2.75 3.48 11.22
C VAL A 44 3.30 4.70 10.47
N ASP A 45 4.08 4.46 9.42
CA ASP A 45 4.85 5.50 8.72
C ASP A 45 4.21 5.91 7.38
N LEU A 46 3.50 4.99 6.74
CA LEU A 46 2.80 5.23 5.46
C LEU A 46 1.39 4.61 5.52
N VAL A 47 0.48 5.17 4.75
CA VAL A 47 -0.87 4.60 4.58
C VAL A 47 -1.27 4.64 3.12
N GLU A 48 -1.81 3.55 2.61
CA GLU A 48 -2.53 3.53 1.34
C GLU A 48 -4.03 3.62 1.60
N LEU A 49 -4.67 4.61 0.97
CA LEU A 49 -6.11 4.78 0.92
C LEU A 49 -6.62 4.21 -0.40
N GLN A 50 -7.54 3.25 -0.35
CA GLN A 50 -8.06 2.60 -1.56
C GLN A 50 -9.39 3.22 -1.98
N PHE A 51 -9.50 3.61 -3.25
CA PHE A 51 -10.81 3.81 -3.88
C PHE A 51 -11.59 2.50 -3.88
N PRO A 52 -12.83 2.44 -3.37
CA PRO A 52 -13.62 1.23 -3.52
C PRO A 52 -13.93 0.96 -4.99
N PHE A 53 -13.83 -0.31 -5.39
CA PHE A 53 -14.03 -0.75 -6.77
C PHE A 53 -14.85 -2.04 -6.81
N SER A 54 -15.69 -2.21 -7.85
CA SER A 54 -16.59 -3.37 -7.96
C SER A 54 -15.87 -4.68 -8.30
N GLU A 55 -14.73 -4.59 -9.03
CA GLU A 55 -14.00 -5.75 -9.55
C GLU A 55 -12.52 -5.73 -9.10
N PRO A 56 -12.24 -5.77 -7.77
CA PRO A 56 -10.91 -5.57 -7.24
C PRO A 56 -10.05 -6.84 -7.39
N SER A 57 -9.60 -7.11 -8.61
CA SER A 57 -8.97 -8.37 -9.04
C SER A 57 -7.63 -8.69 -8.35
N ALA A 58 -6.95 -7.68 -7.79
CA ALA A 58 -5.71 -7.86 -7.02
C ALA A 58 -5.99 -8.15 -5.54
N ASP A 59 -7.22 -7.95 -5.07
CA ASP A 59 -7.60 -8.04 -3.67
C ASP A 59 -8.02 -9.45 -3.23
N GLY A 60 -7.77 -9.76 -1.95
CA GLY A 60 -8.29 -10.97 -1.32
C GLY A 60 -9.77 -10.82 -0.91
N PRO A 61 -10.45 -11.94 -0.55
CA PRO A 61 -11.90 -11.96 -0.30
C PRO A 61 -12.39 -10.93 0.73
N LEU A 62 -11.58 -10.64 1.75
CA LEU A 62 -11.94 -9.67 2.79
C LEU A 62 -11.97 -8.24 2.24
N PHE A 63 -10.97 -7.87 1.43
CA PHE A 63 -10.95 -6.58 0.75
C PHE A 63 -12.04 -6.48 -0.33
N VAL A 64 -12.34 -7.57 -1.07
CA VAL A 64 -13.47 -7.62 -2.00
C VAL A 64 -14.77 -7.26 -1.28
N LYS A 65 -15.04 -7.88 -0.11
CA LYS A 65 -16.19 -7.55 0.74
C LYS A 65 -16.18 -6.07 1.16
N ALA A 66 -15.03 -5.56 1.61
CA ALA A 66 -14.91 -4.17 2.05
C ALA A 66 -15.20 -3.17 0.92
N ASN A 67 -14.68 -3.43 -0.29
CA ASN A 67 -14.96 -2.64 -1.49
C ASN A 67 -16.46 -2.64 -1.81
N GLU A 68 -17.08 -3.82 -1.85
CA GLU A 68 -18.52 -3.99 -2.13
C GLU A 68 -19.39 -3.22 -1.13
N MET A 69 -19.08 -3.35 0.17
CA MET A 69 -19.83 -2.68 1.23
C MET A 69 -19.67 -1.17 1.17
N SER A 70 -18.47 -0.66 0.90
CA SER A 70 -18.21 0.76 0.73
C SER A 70 -19.02 1.34 -0.44
N ILE A 71 -19.05 0.65 -1.59
CA ILE A 71 -19.85 1.07 -2.75
C ILE A 71 -21.35 1.08 -2.40
N LYS A 72 -21.84 0.02 -1.74
CA LYS A 72 -23.24 -0.07 -1.30
C LYS A 72 -23.65 1.05 -0.33
N SER A 73 -22.71 1.53 0.48
CA SER A 73 -22.91 2.66 1.38
C SER A 73 -22.89 4.02 0.66
N GLY A 74 -22.68 4.03 -0.66
CA GLY A 74 -22.71 5.25 -1.47
C GLY A 74 -21.39 6.02 -1.52
N THR A 75 -20.26 5.39 -1.16
CA THR A 75 -18.94 6.01 -1.25
C THR A 75 -18.62 6.38 -2.70
N THR A 76 -18.21 7.62 -2.92
CA THR A 76 -17.82 8.14 -4.22
C THR A 76 -16.32 8.52 -4.24
N VAL A 77 -15.74 8.60 -5.44
CA VAL A 77 -14.36 9.07 -5.63
C VAL A 77 -14.16 10.49 -5.07
N ASN A 78 -15.16 11.36 -5.16
CA ASN A 78 -15.09 12.70 -4.57
C ASN A 78 -14.91 12.64 -3.05
N MET A 79 -15.72 11.83 -2.38
CA MET A 79 -15.63 11.62 -0.92
C MET A 79 -14.25 11.05 -0.52
N CYS A 80 -13.65 10.17 -1.34
CA CYS A 80 -12.33 9.63 -1.06
C CYS A 80 -11.23 10.72 -1.11
N PHE A 81 -11.26 11.62 -2.08
CA PHE A 81 -10.33 12.74 -2.14
C PHE A 81 -10.54 13.76 -1.01
N GLU A 82 -11.79 14.05 -0.66
CA GLU A 82 -12.11 14.90 0.50
C GLU A 82 -11.60 14.27 1.80
N PHE A 83 -11.76 12.95 1.93
CA PHE A 83 -11.22 12.20 3.06
C PHE A 83 -9.68 12.25 3.08
N MET A 84 -9.02 11.97 1.97
CA MET A 84 -7.56 12.09 1.85
C MET A 84 -7.07 13.48 2.27
N SER A 85 -7.74 14.55 1.82
CA SER A 85 -7.39 15.92 2.20
C SER A 85 -7.52 16.20 3.71
N LYS A 86 -8.45 15.53 4.40
CA LYS A 86 -8.54 15.59 5.87
C LYS A 86 -7.41 14.80 6.52
N VAL A 87 -7.14 13.60 6.01
CA VAL A 87 -6.09 12.69 6.51
C VAL A 87 -4.72 13.33 6.42
N THR A 88 -4.34 13.86 5.25
CA THR A 88 -3.01 14.46 5.03
C THR A 88 -2.76 15.73 5.83
N LYS A 89 -3.82 16.43 6.27
CA LYS A 89 -3.73 17.60 7.15
C LYS A 89 -3.64 17.22 8.63
N ARG A 90 -4.18 16.07 9.02
CA ARG A 90 -4.29 15.65 10.42
C ARG A 90 -3.14 14.78 10.88
N PHE A 91 -2.66 13.89 10.02
CA PHE A 91 -1.70 12.86 10.36
C PHE A 91 -0.30 13.12 9.80
N SER A 92 0.71 12.52 10.42
CA SER A 92 2.12 12.73 10.08
C SER A 92 2.69 11.70 9.09
N PHE A 93 2.00 10.57 8.89
CA PHE A 93 2.43 9.54 7.94
C PHE A 93 2.24 9.98 6.47
N LYS A 94 2.98 9.34 5.57
CA LYS A 94 2.83 9.56 4.13
C LYS A 94 1.59 8.85 3.59
N VAL A 95 0.85 9.49 2.69
CA VAL A 95 -0.41 8.97 2.16
C VAL A 95 -0.30 8.72 0.67
N LEU A 96 -0.64 7.48 0.28
CA LEU A 96 -0.76 7.02 -1.09
C LEU A 96 -2.23 6.79 -1.45
N MET A 97 -2.60 6.95 -2.73
CA MET A 97 -3.90 6.52 -3.23
C MET A 97 -3.75 5.23 -4.03
N MET A 98 -4.46 4.20 -3.62
CA MET A 98 -4.61 2.96 -4.39
C MET A 98 -5.92 2.98 -5.16
N GLY A 99 -5.89 2.56 -6.41
CA GLY A 99 -7.10 2.42 -7.22
C GLY A 99 -6.87 1.58 -8.46
N TYR A 100 -7.94 0.99 -8.98
CA TYR A 100 -7.92 0.25 -10.24
C TYR A 100 -8.01 1.21 -11.43
N TYR A 101 -7.31 0.88 -12.51
CA TYR A 101 -7.13 1.81 -13.64
C TYR A 101 -8.44 2.30 -14.25
N ASN A 102 -9.49 1.50 -14.27
CA ASN A 102 -10.78 1.96 -14.77
C ASN A 102 -11.30 3.21 -14.03
N THR A 103 -11.10 3.31 -12.72
CA THR A 103 -11.47 4.50 -11.94
C THR A 103 -10.67 5.72 -12.38
N ILE A 104 -9.36 5.56 -12.57
CA ILE A 104 -8.46 6.62 -13.02
C ILE A 104 -8.79 7.03 -14.46
N PHE A 105 -9.05 6.06 -15.33
CA PHE A 105 -9.44 6.29 -16.72
C PHE A 105 -10.74 7.12 -16.83
N GLN A 106 -11.76 6.80 -16.02
CA GLN A 106 -13.03 7.53 -15.99
C GLN A 106 -12.87 8.97 -15.47
N LEU A 107 -11.96 9.21 -14.54
CA LEU A 107 -11.62 10.55 -14.07
C LEU A 107 -10.82 11.35 -15.10
N GLY A 108 -10.03 10.67 -15.94
CA GLY A 108 -8.93 11.22 -16.69
C GLY A 108 -7.65 11.32 -15.86
N GLU A 109 -6.53 10.85 -16.43
CA GLU A 109 -5.22 10.76 -15.75
C GLU A 109 -4.73 12.09 -15.16
N GLU A 110 -4.87 13.18 -15.93
CA GLU A 110 -4.49 14.54 -15.51
C GLU A 110 -5.32 15.02 -14.31
N ALA A 111 -6.65 14.81 -14.39
CA ALA A 111 -7.55 15.17 -13.30
C ALA A 111 -7.31 14.33 -12.04
N PHE A 112 -7.02 13.04 -12.20
CA PHE A 112 -6.64 12.16 -11.08
C PHE A 112 -5.39 12.67 -10.39
N LEU A 113 -4.31 12.92 -11.12
CA LEU A 113 -3.03 13.35 -10.56
C LEU A 113 -3.12 14.74 -9.91
N SER A 114 -3.80 15.70 -10.55
CA SER A 114 -4.04 17.02 -9.96
C SER A 114 -4.79 16.91 -8.64
N ARG A 115 -5.88 16.15 -8.60
CA ARG A 115 -6.66 15.94 -7.38
C ARG A 115 -5.89 15.20 -6.29
N LEU A 116 -5.07 14.21 -6.67
CA LEU A 116 -4.19 13.51 -5.74
C LEU A 116 -3.22 14.49 -5.08
N LYS A 117 -2.56 15.33 -5.88
CA LYS A 117 -1.65 16.37 -5.39
C LYS A 117 -2.36 17.38 -4.49
N ASP A 118 -3.51 17.90 -4.93
CA ASP A 118 -4.29 18.90 -4.19
C ASP A 118 -4.82 18.36 -2.86
N SER A 119 -5.06 17.05 -2.77
CA SER A 119 -5.45 16.36 -1.55
C SER A 119 -4.27 16.02 -0.63
N GLY A 120 -3.04 16.38 -1.01
CA GLY A 120 -1.82 16.13 -0.23
C GLY A 120 -1.27 14.70 -0.34
N GLY A 121 -1.78 13.89 -1.29
CA GLY A 121 -1.21 12.58 -1.60
C GLY A 121 0.17 12.70 -2.23
N GLU A 122 1.04 11.73 -2.00
CA GLU A 122 2.43 11.76 -2.46
C GLU A 122 2.76 10.72 -3.52
N GLY A 123 1.85 9.78 -3.78
CA GLY A 123 2.02 8.76 -4.79
C GLY A 123 0.77 7.90 -4.96
N TYR A 124 0.86 6.94 -5.86
CA TYR A 124 -0.29 6.10 -6.18
C TYR A 124 0.13 4.66 -6.50
N ILE A 125 -0.83 3.74 -6.32
CA ILE A 125 -0.72 2.31 -6.62
C ILE A 125 -1.86 1.94 -7.56
N ILE A 126 -1.55 1.44 -8.78
CA ILE A 126 -2.53 0.97 -9.76
C ILE A 126 -2.14 -0.46 -10.16
N PRO A 127 -2.70 -1.49 -9.49
CA PRO A 127 -2.22 -2.86 -9.61
C PRO A 127 -2.52 -3.52 -10.96
N ASP A 128 -3.48 -3.01 -11.69
CA ASP A 128 -3.97 -3.53 -12.97
C ASP A 128 -3.49 -2.73 -14.20
N LEU A 129 -2.61 -1.73 -14.02
CA LEU A 129 -2.03 -0.97 -15.12
C LEU A 129 -0.61 -1.46 -15.46
N PRO A 130 -0.40 -2.11 -16.63
CA PRO A 130 0.93 -2.47 -17.09
C PRO A 130 1.80 -1.23 -17.33
N VAL A 131 3.10 -1.30 -16.97
CA VAL A 131 4.03 -0.17 -17.14
C VAL A 131 4.18 0.26 -18.61
N GLU A 132 3.91 -0.64 -19.55
CA GLU A 132 3.89 -0.36 -20.99
C GLU A 132 2.80 0.64 -21.39
N GLU A 133 1.66 0.60 -20.70
CA GLU A 133 0.51 1.46 -20.94
C GLU A 133 0.54 2.71 -20.05
N ALA A 134 1.41 2.74 -19.04
CA ALA A 134 1.46 3.80 -18.02
C ALA A 134 2.33 5.00 -18.42
N THR A 135 2.94 5.02 -19.61
CA THR A 135 3.94 6.03 -20.00
C THR A 135 3.44 7.47 -19.85
N LYS A 136 2.21 7.74 -20.29
CA LYS A 136 1.61 9.08 -20.16
C LYS A 136 1.41 9.45 -18.70
N LEU A 137 0.77 8.57 -17.93
CA LEU A 137 0.51 8.77 -16.51
C LEU A 137 1.79 9.01 -15.71
N HIS A 138 2.84 8.21 -15.96
CA HIS A 138 4.14 8.35 -15.29
C HIS A 138 4.88 9.62 -15.68
N THR A 139 4.70 10.11 -16.91
CA THR A 139 5.27 11.41 -17.32
C THR A 139 4.59 12.55 -16.58
N LEU A 140 3.27 12.57 -16.57
CA LEU A 140 2.48 13.59 -15.88
C LEU A 140 2.72 13.57 -14.35
N SER A 141 2.87 12.39 -13.75
CA SER A 141 3.09 12.28 -12.30
C SER A 141 4.45 12.85 -11.88
N ARG A 142 5.49 12.70 -12.71
CA ARG A 142 6.82 13.30 -12.45
C ARG A 142 6.77 14.83 -12.42
N ASP A 143 5.99 15.45 -13.30
CA ASP A 143 5.82 16.91 -13.36
C ASP A 143 5.11 17.46 -12.11
N LEU A 144 4.41 16.59 -11.38
CA LEU A 144 3.68 16.91 -10.14
C LEU A 144 4.40 16.41 -8.88
N ASP A 145 5.60 15.85 -8.97
CA ASP A 145 6.30 15.18 -7.85
C ASP A 145 5.41 14.14 -7.15
N LEU A 146 4.75 13.28 -7.93
CA LEU A 146 3.96 12.15 -7.45
C LEU A 146 4.63 10.84 -7.82
N ASP A 147 4.78 9.95 -6.85
CA ASP A 147 5.49 8.68 -7.00
C ASP A 147 4.56 7.54 -7.47
N PRO A 148 4.78 6.94 -8.68
CA PRO A 148 4.17 5.67 -9.06
C PRO A 148 4.83 4.53 -8.30
N ILE A 149 4.05 3.84 -7.45
CA ILE A 149 4.49 2.65 -6.73
C ILE A 149 4.14 1.42 -7.55
N ILE A 150 5.15 0.75 -8.09
CA ILE A 150 4.98 -0.36 -9.02
C ILE A 150 5.06 -1.70 -8.28
N LEU A 151 4.14 -2.62 -8.63
CA LEU A 151 4.10 -3.95 -8.06
C LEU A 151 5.08 -4.90 -8.74
N MET A 152 5.84 -5.64 -7.92
CA MET A 152 6.70 -6.75 -8.35
C MET A 152 6.20 -8.06 -7.77
N THR A 153 6.18 -9.14 -8.55
CA THR A 153 5.65 -10.44 -8.13
C THR A 153 6.66 -11.57 -8.32
N GLN A 154 6.46 -12.68 -7.61
CA GLN A 154 7.29 -13.89 -7.75
C GLN A 154 7.31 -14.46 -9.17
N THR A 155 6.22 -14.30 -9.91
CA THR A 155 6.06 -14.84 -11.27
C THR A 155 6.72 -13.99 -12.35
N SER A 156 7.18 -12.78 -12.01
CA SER A 156 7.89 -11.91 -12.95
C SER A 156 9.27 -12.47 -13.28
N SER A 157 9.67 -12.47 -14.55
CA SER A 157 11.06 -12.75 -14.96
C SER A 157 11.99 -11.62 -14.49
N ASP A 158 13.30 -11.84 -14.47
CA ASP A 158 14.26 -10.81 -14.06
C ASP A 158 14.27 -9.62 -15.02
N ASP A 159 14.12 -9.85 -16.33
CA ASP A 159 13.94 -8.77 -17.32
C ASP A 159 12.68 -7.95 -17.02
N ARG A 160 11.59 -8.62 -16.59
CA ARG A 160 10.36 -7.93 -16.18
C ARG A 160 10.58 -7.12 -14.90
N LEU A 161 11.24 -7.68 -13.90
CA LEU A 161 11.56 -6.97 -12.65
C LEU A 161 12.43 -5.74 -12.92
N LYS A 162 13.41 -5.85 -13.82
CA LYS A 162 14.24 -4.72 -14.23
C LYS A 162 13.40 -3.60 -14.83
N LYS A 163 12.52 -3.90 -15.78
CA LYS A 163 11.63 -2.93 -16.41
C LYS A 163 10.68 -2.26 -15.39
N LEU A 164 10.15 -3.05 -14.45
CA LEU A 164 9.30 -2.54 -13.38
C LEU A 164 10.10 -1.59 -12.45
N GLY A 165 11.33 -1.97 -12.08
CA GLY A 165 12.21 -1.15 -11.25
C GLY A 165 12.58 0.18 -11.91
N GLU A 166 12.91 0.17 -13.21
CA GLU A 166 13.21 1.38 -13.98
C GLU A 166 12.00 2.32 -14.10
N SER A 167 10.78 1.79 -14.00
CA SER A 167 9.53 2.56 -14.09
C SER A 167 9.06 3.09 -12.74
N SER A 168 9.64 2.61 -11.62
CA SER A 168 9.22 2.96 -10.26
C SER A 168 9.88 4.23 -9.76
N SER A 169 9.17 4.97 -8.91
CA SER A 169 9.77 5.97 -8.02
C SER A 169 9.15 5.85 -6.62
N GLY A 170 9.70 6.54 -5.63
CA GLY A 170 9.26 6.42 -4.25
C GLY A 170 9.63 5.08 -3.61
N MET A 171 9.01 4.01 -4.04
CA MET A 171 9.36 2.62 -3.69
C MET A 171 8.80 1.63 -4.71
N VAL A 172 9.29 0.38 -4.70
CA VAL A 172 8.62 -0.77 -5.32
C VAL A 172 7.83 -1.55 -4.27
N TYR A 173 6.75 -2.19 -4.68
CA TYR A 173 5.91 -3.02 -3.82
C TYR A 173 6.03 -4.49 -4.25
N ALA A 174 6.84 -5.27 -3.52
CA ALA A 174 6.94 -6.71 -3.72
C ALA A 174 5.75 -7.43 -3.09
N VAL A 175 4.95 -8.09 -3.92
CA VAL A 175 3.78 -8.86 -3.49
C VAL A 175 4.13 -10.34 -3.47
N ALA A 176 4.22 -10.91 -2.26
CA ALA A 176 4.36 -12.34 -2.05
C ALA A 176 3.05 -12.90 -1.48
N ARG A 177 2.59 -14.05 -2.00
CA ARG A 177 1.42 -14.74 -1.42
C ARG A 177 1.88 -15.73 -0.37
N LYS A 178 1.26 -15.69 0.82
CA LYS A 178 1.35 -16.74 1.83
C LYS A 178 0.65 -17.99 1.30
N GLY A 179 1.44 -19.00 0.90
CA GLY A 179 0.95 -20.35 0.63
C GLY A 179 0.41 -20.59 -0.78
N VAL A 180 1.12 -21.46 -1.52
CA VAL A 180 0.52 -22.32 -2.53
C VAL A 180 0.44 -23.71 -1.90
N THR A 181 -0.76 -24.25 -1.91
CA THR A 181 -1.19 -25.54 -1.38
C THR A 181 -0.13 -26.65 -1.42
N GLY A 182 0.12 -27.32 -0.27
CA GLY A 182 0.51 -28.71 -0.24
C GLY A 182 1.94 -29.07 0.11
N SER A 183 2.85 -28.13 0.32
CA SER A 183 4.14 -28.42 0.97
C SER A 183 4.48 -27.35 1.99
N LYS A 184 4.99 -27.77 3.15
CA LYS A 184 5.75 -26.94 4.08
C LYS A 184 7.12 -26.60 3.47
N THR A 185 7.13 -26.11 2.24
CA THR A 185 8.31 -25.44 1.70
C THR A 185 8.31 -24.09 2.39
N THR A 186 9.31 -23.86 3.14
CA THR A 186 9.55 -22.74 4.01
C THR A 186 9.11 -21.46 3.31
N MET A 187 8.03 -20.84 3.82
CA MET A 187 7.53 -19.54 3.37
C MET A 187 8.67 -18.52 3.27
N ASP A 188 9.66 -18.67 4.10
CA ASP A 188 10.83 -17.83 4.24
C ASP A 188 11.72 -17.82 3.00
N GLU A 189 12.03 -18.99 2.39
CA GLU A 189 12.91 -19.08 1.22
C GLU A 189 12.30 -18.43 -0.04
N SER A 190 11.00 -18.57 -0.25
CA SER A 190 10.33 -17.97 -1.42
C SER A 190 10.25 -16.44 -1.31
N ILE A 191 10.06 -15.93 -0.11
CA ILE A 191 10.01 -14.48 0.17
C ILE A 191 11.43 -13.91 0.08
N ASP A 192 12.45 -14.56 0.64
CA ASP A 192 13.84 -14.14 0.53
C ASP A 192 14.33 -14.12 -0.92
N SER A 193 13.95 -15.11 -1.72
CA SER A 193 14.23 -15.13 -3.15
C SER A 193 13.59 -13.94 -3.87
N LEU A 194 12.31 -13.65 -3.61
CA LEU A 194 11.63 -12.49 -4.20
C LEU A 194 12.31 -11.18 -3.79
N ILE A 195 12.58 -11.00 -2.49
CA ILE A 195 13.27 -9.81 -1.97
C ILE A 195 14.61 -9.61 -2.68
N SER A 196 15.44 -10.67 -2.76
CA SER A 196 16.74 -10.62 -3.41
C SER A 196 16.67 -10.25 -4.88
N ARG A 197 15.70 -10.82 -5.62
CA ARG A 197 15.46 -10.51 -7.02
C ARG A 197 14.96 -9.07 -7.20
N CYS A 198 14.04 -8.60 -6.36
CA CYS A 198 13.58 -7.21 -6.40
C CYS A 198 14.73 -6.25 -6.14
N ARG A 199 15.55 -6.51 -5.10
CA ARG A 199 16.72 -5.68 -4.77
C ARG A 199 17.74 -5.61 -5.91
N ALA A 200 17.98 -6.71 -6.62
CA ALA A 200 18.88 -6.73 -7.77
C ALA A 200 18.39 -5.89 -8.95
N ASN A 201 17.10 -5.56 -9.00
CA ASN A 201 16.44 -4.90 -10.13
C ASN A 201 15.84 -3.53 -9.81
N THR A 202 16.12 -2.96 -8.62
CA THR A 202 15.65 -1.62 -8.27
C THR A 202 16.65 -0.88 -7.36
N SER A 203 16.71 0.44 -7.51
CA SER A 203 17.49 1.33 -6.64
C SER A 203 16.63 2.07 -5.60
N VAL A 204 15.31 2.05 -5.77
CA VAL A 204 14.38 2.67 -4.82
C VAL A 204 14.09 1.75 -3.63
N PRO A 205 13.56 2.27 -2.51
CA PRO A 205 13.14 1.48 -1.37
C PRO A 205 12.22 0.31 -1.74
N LEU A 206 12.27 -0.76 -0.96
CA LEU A 206 11.49 -1.97 -1.17
C LEU A 206 10.44 -2.14 -0.07
N GLY A 207 9.17 -2.03 -0.46
CA GLY A 207 8.02 -2.44 0.34
C GLY A 207 7.68 -3.90 0.08
N VAL A 208 7.33 -4.65 1.13
CA VAL A 208 6.99 -6.08 1.02
C VAL A 208 5.68 -6.38 1.71
N GLY A 209 4.72 -6.93 0.95
CA GLY A 209 3.44 -7.44 1.44
C GLY A 209 3.32 -8.95 1.19
N PHE A 210 3.22 -9.73 2.27
CA PHE A 210 3.09 -11.19 2.19
C PHE A 210 2.10 -11.76 3.20
N GLY A 211 1.16 -10.94 3.69
CA GLY A 211 0.21 -11.31 4.73
C GLY A 211 0.83 -11.26 6.13
N ILE A 212 1.56 -10.20 6.41
CA ILE A 212 2.14 -9.88 7.71
C ILE A 212 1.02 -9.85 8.76
N SER A 213 1.17 -10.63 9.83
CA SER A 213 0.15 -10.81 10.86
C SER A 213 0.69 -10.81 12.29
N SER A 214 2.01 -10.74 12.46
CA SER A 214 2.65 -10.85 13.76
C SER A 214 3.96 -10.04 13.81
N LYS A 215 4.44 -9.80 15.03
CA LYS A 215 5.78 -9.23 15.26
C LYS A 215 6.89 -10.07 14.62
N SER A 216 6.79 -11.40 14.66
CA SER A 216 7.79 -12.28 14.04
C SER A 216 7.86 -12.11 12.51
N ASP A 217 6.73 -11.79 11.85
CA ASP A 217 6.74 -11.47 10.42
C ASP A 217 7.48 -10.14 10.15
N LEU A 218 7.32 -9.14 11.03
CA LEU A 218 8.07 -7.88 10.94
C LEU A 218 9.57 -8.11 11.18
N ASP A 219 9.92 -8.86 12.23
CA ASP A 219 11.31 -9.17 12.57
C ASP A 219 12.01 -9.93 11.44
N PHE A 220 11.29 -10.79 10.72
CA PHE A 220 11.80 -11.48 9.53
C PHE A 220 12.21 -10.52 8.40
N LEU A 221 11.49 -9.40 8.23
CA LEU A 221 11.78 -8.41 7.18
C LEU A 221 12.87 -7.42 7.55
N LYS A 222 13.22 -7.28 8.84
CA LYS A 222 14.28 -6.35 9.27
C LYS A 222 15.62 -6.67 8.57
N GLY A 223 16.24 -5.63 8.03
CA GLY A 223 17.47 -5.76 7.25
C GLY A 223 17.29 -6.29 5.82
N LYS A 224 16.09 -6.77 5.45
CA LYS A 224 15.80 -7.31 4.11
C LYS A 224 14.93 -6.36 3.28
N ALA A 225 13.95 -5.72 3.89
CA ALA A 225 13.03 -4.75 3.27
C ALA A 225 13.09 -3.39 3.98
N ASP A 226 12.55 -2.35 3.35
CA ASP A 226 12.48 -1.02 3.94
C ASP A 226 11.11 -0.75 4.56
N VAL A 227 10.04 -1.31 3.97
CA VAL A 227 8.65 -1.12 4.39
C VAL A 227 7.94 -2.46 4.47
N ALA A 228 7.31 -2.75 5.59
CA ALA A 228 6.38 -3.86 5.78
C ALA A 228 4.95 -3.39 5.50
N ILE A 229 4.24 -4.07 4.58
CA ILE A 229 2.91 -3.64 4.15
C ILE A 229 1.86 -4.56 4.75
N ILE A 230 0.95 -3.97 5.53
CA ILE A 230 -0.05 -4.68 6.34
C ILE A 230 -1.45 -4.29 5.87
N GLY A 231 -2.16 -5.25 5.30
CA GLY A 231 -3.56 -5.07 4.87
C GLY A 231 -4.49 -6.04 5.57
N THR A 232 -4.55 -7.28 5.07
CA THR A 232 -5.56 -8.28 5.45
C THR A 232 -5.63 -8.57 6.93
N ALA A 233 -4.51 -8.67 7.64
CA ALA A 233 -4.50 -8.98 9.07
C ALA A 233 -5.09 -7.83 9.91
N ALA A 234 -4.80 -6.59 9.56
CA ALA A 234 -5.37 -5.42 10.21
C ALA A 234 -6.89 -5.34 9.96
N LEU A 235 -7.33 -5.52 8.72
CA LEU A 235 -8.75 -5.54 8.39
C LEU A 235 -9.48 -6.69 9.08
N GLN A 236 -8.87 -7.88 9.20
CA GLN A 236 -9.42 -9.01 9.94
C GLN A 236 -9.58 -8.70 11.44
N ALA A 237 -8.62 -7.99 12.04
CA ALA A 237 -8.70 -7.56 13.44
C ALA A 237 -9.85 -6.56 13.65
N TRP A 238 -10.07 -5.65 12.68
CA TRP A 238 -11.22 -4.75 12.68
C TRP A 238 -12.54 -5.51 12.59
N GLU A 239 -12.67 -6.43 11.64
CA GLU A 239 -13.88 -7.26 11.46
C GLU A 239 -14.24 -8.08 12.71
N THR A 240 -13.22 -8.50 13.46
CA THR A 240 -13.43 -9.35 14.62
C THR A 240 -13.83 -8.57 15.88
N SER A 241 -13.24 -7.42 16.12
CA SER A 241 -13.39 -6.68 17.39
C SER A 241 -13.31 -5.16 17.23
N HIS A 242 -13.59 -4.66 16.03
CA HIS A 242 -13.60 -3.23 15.70
C HIS A 242 -12.33 -2.49 16.17
N ALA A 243 -12.44 -1.26 16.61
CA ALA A 243 -11.30 -0.44 17.06
C ALA A 243 -10.45 -1.10 18.16
N ILE A 244 -11.04 -1.87 19.06
CA ILE A 244 -10.31 -2.58 20.13
C ILE A 244 -9.40 -3.66 19.53
N GLY A 245 -9.93 -4.49 18.65
CA GLY A 245 -9.15 -5.54 17.98
C GLY A 245 -8.05 -4.97 17.10
N TYR A 246 -8.36 -3.90 16.41
CA TYR A 246 -7.42 -3.20 15.53
C TYR A 246 -6.24 -2.59 16.33
N LYS A 247 -6.55 -1.93 17.46
CA LYS A 247 -5.56 -1.38 18.38
C LYS A 247 -4.66 -2.49 18.94
N ASN A 248 -5.25 -3.54 19.49
CA ASN A 248 -4.50 -4.68 20.03
C ASN A 248 -3.59 -5.32 18.98
N PHE A 249 -4.07 -5.43 17.74
CA PHE A 249 -3.26 -5.94 16.63
C PHE A 249 -2.02 -5.08 16.40
N PHE A 250 -2.18 -3.76 16.19
CA PHE A 250 -1.05 -2.87 15.95
C PHE A 250 -0.09 -2.77 17.15
N GLU A 251 -0.60 -2.73 18.39
CA GLU A 251 0.23 -2.76 19.60
C GLU A 251 1.05 -4.06 19.68
N SER A 252 0.48 -5.20 19.27
CA SER A 252 1.17 -6.50 19.28
C SER A 252 2.37 -6.56 18.33
N LEU A 253 2.38 -5.73 17.29
CA LEU A 253 3.47 -5.66 16.31
C LEU A 253 4.73 -4.99 16.87
N GLN A 254 4.61 -4.15 17.92
CA GLN A 254 5.71 -3.41 18.53
C GLN A 254 6.53 -2.63 17.49
N ILE A 255 5.84 -1.80 16.71
CA ILE A 255 6.45 -0.95 15.68
C ILE A 255 7.31 0.11 16.41
N SER A 256 8.63 0.00 16.28
CA SER A 256 9.61 0.86 16.97
C SER A 256 10.52 1.56 15.98
#